data_e6cc8fe3e31db46209eb2c5f1e5f1fff
#
_entry.id   e6cc8fe3e31db46209eb2c5f1e5f1fff
#
_cell.length_a   1.000
_cell.length_b   1.000
_cell.length_c   1.000
_cell.angle_alpha   90.00
_cell.angle_beta   90.00
_cell.angle_gamma   90.00
#
_symmetry.space_group_name_H-M   'P 1'
#
loop_
_entity.id
_entity.type
_entity.pdbx_description
1 polymer ?
#
loop_
_entity_poly.entity_id
_entity_poly.type
_entity_poly.pdbx_seq_one_letter_code
_entity_poly.pdbx_strand_id
1 'polypeptide(L)'
;MIGGLNKYYQIARCFRDEDLRADRQPEFTQIDIEASFLDEEEIMKVSEEMIKKVINKFCGDKLSKFAVLDWQDAMDRYGCDKPDLRIPLELIEISDLVKDEEFKVFSDPAKEKNSKVVACLLYTSDAADE
;
A
#
# COMPACT_ATOMS: atom_id res chain seq x y z
N MET A 1 -7.65 -27.78 -2.58
CA MET A 1 -6.69 -28.45 -1.68
C MET A 1 -7.27 -29.70 -1.01
N ILE A 2 -8.57 -29.75 -0.70
CA ILE A 2 -9.23 -30.96 -0.14
C ILE A 2 -9.04 -32.22 -1.02
N GLY A 3 -8.90 -32.05 -2.34
CA GLY A 3 -8.62 -33.15 -3.27
C GLY A 3 -7.19 -33.74 -3.27
N GLY A 4 -6.34 -33.37 -2.30
CA GLY A 4 -4.98 -33.86 -2.17
C GLY A 4 -3.92 -33.12 -2.99
N LEU A 5 -4.26 -31.97 -3.59
CA LEU A 5 -3.30 -31.08 -4.25
C LEU A 5 -2.67 -30.14 -3.20
N ASN A 6 -1.35 -30.14 -3.12
CA ASN A 6 -0.63 -29.28 -2.18
C ASN A 6 -0.31 -27.89 -2.76
N LYS A 7 -0.28 -27.78 -4.08
CA LYS A 7 0.00 -26.52 -4.78
C LYS A 7 -0.89 -26.43 -6.02
N TYR A 8 -1.46 -25.26 -6.22
CA TYR A 8 -2.32 -24.95 -7.34
C TYR A 8 -2.05 -23.53 -7.82
N TYR A 9 -2.12 -23.32 -9.11
CA TYR A 9 -2.20 -21.99 -9.68
C TYR A 9 -3.01 -21.99 -10.97
N GLN A 10 -3.64 -20.88 -11.25
CA GLN A 10 -4.27 -20.63 -12.54
C GLN A 10 -4.14 -19.16 -12.94
N ILE A 11 -4.26 -18.93 -14.24
CA ILE A 11 -4.47 -17.58 -14.77
C ILE A 11 -5.94 -17.51 -15.17
N ALA A 12 -6.72 -16.82 -14.39
CA ALA A 12 -8.17 -16.77 -14.49
C ALA A 12 -8.67 -15.38 -14.92
N ARG A 13 -9.64 -15.36 -15.81
CA ARG A 13 -10.42 -14.16 -16.11
C ARG A 13 -11.49 -14.02 -15.02
N CYS A 14 -11.45 -12.93 -14.29
CA CYS A 14 -12.34 -12.64 -13.17
C CYS A 14 -13.23 -11.46 -13.48
N PHE A 15 -14.44 -11.47 -12.90
CA PHE A 15 -15.42 -10.41 -13.03
C PHE A 15 -15.90 -10.02 -11.64
N ARG A 16 -15.98 -8.71 -11.38
CA ARG A 16 -16.53 -8.15 -10.14
C ARG A 16 -17.42 -6.99 -10.44
N ASP A 17 -18.58 -6.98 -9.79
CA ASP A 17 -19.47 -5.82 -9.77
C ASP A 17 -19.00 -4.85 -8.70
N GLU A 18 -18.14 -3.93 -9.10
CA GLU A 18 -17.54 -2.91 -8.23
C GLU A 18 -17.62 -1.54 -8.89
N ASP A 19 -17.61 -0.50 -8.06
CA ASP A 19 -17.45 0.88 -8.55
C ASP A 19 -16.10 1.04 -9.26
N LEU A 20 -16.14 1.63 -10.45
CA LEU A 20 -14.94 1.90 -11.23
C LEU A 20 -14.06 2.93 -10.53
N ARG A 21 -12.78 2.63 -10.42
CA ARG A 21 -11.73 3.52 -9.94
C ARG A 21 -10.55 3.46 -10.90
N ALA A 22 -9.57 4.35 -10.71
CA ALA A 22 -8.39 4.42 -11.58
C ALA A 22 -7.64 3.08 -11.72
N ASP A 23 -7.66 2.26 -10.67
CA ASP A 23 -6.97 0.97 -10.57
C ASP A 23 -7.93 -0.25 -10.57
N ARG A 24 -9.22 -0.06 -10.82
CA ARG A 24 -10.23 -1.13 -10.77
C ARG A 24 -11.00 -1.24 -12.07
N GLN A 25 -11.06 -2.47 -12.57
CA GLN A 25 -11.81 -2.85 -13.76
C GLN A 25 -12.82 -3.93 -13.38
N PRO A 26 -14.05 -3.93 -13.97
CA PRO A 26 -15.04 -4.98 -13.72
C PRO A 26 -14.59 -6.35 -14.27
N GLU A 27 -13.75 -6.37 -15.27
CA GLU A 27 -13.11 -7.56 -15.83
C GLU A 27 -11.60 -7.42 -15.71
N PHE A 28 -10.95 -8.42 -15.13
CA PHE A 28 -9.49 -8.44 -14.96
C PHE A 28 -8.95 -9.87 -14.96
N THR A 29 -7.66 -10.01 -15.26
CA THR A 29 -6.96 -11.30 -15.18
C THR A 29 -6.26 -11.41 -13.84
N GLN A 30 -6.47 -12.52 -13.16
CA GLN A 30 -5.85 -12.83 -11.89
C GLN A 30 -4.88 -13.99 -12.03
N ILE A 31 -3.73 -13.89 -11.40
CA ILE A 31 -2.89 -15.02 -11.07
C ILE A 31 -3.37 -15.55 -9.73
N ASP A 32 -4.08 -16.66 -9.74
CA ASP A 32 -4.63 -17.28 -8.55
C ASP A 32 -3.67 -18.39 -8.10
N ILE A 33 -3.22 -18.31 -6.85
CA ILE A 33 -2.23 -19.22 -6.30
C ILE A 33 -2.73 -19.71 -4.95
N GLU A 34 -2.78 -21.04 -4.80
CA GLU A 34 -3.08 -21.67 -3.52
C GLU A 34 -1.96 -22.65 -3.15
N ALA A 35 -1.59 -22.66 -1.88
CA ALA A 35 -0.61 -23.60 -1.38
C ALA A 35 -0.98 -24.05 0.04
N SER A 36 -0.80 -25.35 0.30
CA SER A 36 -1.01 -25.95 1.62
C SER A 36 0.26 -25.86 2.44
N PHE A 37 0.10 -25.73 3.76
CA PHE A 37 1.19 -25.82 4.73
C PHE A 37 2.27 -24.75 4.60
N LEU A 38 1.97 -23.62 3.98
CA LEU A 38 2.84 -22.46 3.93
C LEU A 38 2.38 -21.44 4.97
N ASP A 39 3.35 -20.81 5.63
CA ASP A 39 3.13 -19.63 6.46
C ASP A 39 3.19 -18.33 5.63
N GLU A 40 3.00 -17.21 6.29
CA GLU A 40 2.98 -15.89 5.62
C GLU A 40 4.33 -15.51 5.02
N GLU A 41 5.44 -15.86 5.71
CA GLU A 41 6.79 -15.56 5.23
C GLU A 41 7.11 -16.36 3.96
N GLU A 42 6.70 -17.61 3.92
CA GLU A 42 6.88 -18.48 2.74
C GLU A 42 6.07 -17.98 1.54
N ILE A 43 4.83 -17.53 1.75
CA ILE A 43 4.00 -16.92 0.70
C ILE A 43 4.61 -15.61 0.20
N MET A 44 5.06 -14.73 1.10
CA MET A 44 5.75 -13.49 0.71
C MET A 44 7.00 -13.79 -0.12
N LYS A 45 7.79 -14.76 0.28
CA LYS A 45 8.99 -15.16 -0.46
C LYS A 45 8.69 -15.68 -1.87
N VAL A 46 7.71 -16.54 -2.01
CA VAL A 46 7.28 -17.07 -3.33
C VAL A 46 6.81 -15.92 -4.22
N SER A 47 6.01 -15.00 -3.68
CA SER A 47 5.50 -13.85 -4.41
C SER A 47 6.62 -12.89 -4.82
N GLU A 48 7.55 -12.60 -3.92
CA GLU A 48 8.72 -11.75 -4.20
C GLU A 48 9.60 -12.34 -5.30
N GLU A 49 9.91 -13.65 -5.22
CA GLU A 49 10.70 -14.34 -6.24
C GLU A 49 10.01 -14.33 -7.60
N MET A 50 8.71 -14.55 -7.64
CA MET A 50 7.92 -14.50 -8.87
C MET A 50 7.99 -13.12 -9.52
N ILE A 51 7.70 -12.07 -8.77
CA ILE A 51 7.73 -10.67 -9.26
C ILE A 51 9.13 -10.31 -9.74
N LYS A 52 10.18 -10.63 -8.99
CA LYS A 52 11.58 -10.39 -9.39
C LYS A 52 11.91 -11.06 -10.71
N LYS A 53 11.52 -12.32 -10.90
CA LYS A 53 11.76 -13.05 -12.15
C LYS A 53 11.04 -12.40 -13.34
N VAL A 54 9.79 -11.97 -13.14
CA VAL A 54 8.99 -11.31 -14.19
C VAL A 54 9.62 -9.98 -14.58
N ILE A 55 9.89 -9.11 -13.62
CA ILE A 55 10.48 -7.79 -13.87
C ILE A 55 11.87 -7.91 -14.51
N ASN A 56 12.72 -8.79 -13.99
CA ASN A 56 14.04 -9.01 -14.57
C ASN A 56 13.96 -9.49 -16.03
N LYS A 57 13.01 -10.37 -16.34
CA LYS A 57 12.86 -10.92 -17.69
C LYS A 57 12.33 -9.88 -18.70
N PHE A 58 11.38 -9.04 -18.31
CA PHE A 58 10.66 -8.16 -19.23
C PHE A 58 11.12 -6.71 -19.19
N CYS A 59 11.58 -6.22 -18.05
CA CYS A 59 12.05 -4.84 -17.89
C CYS A 59 13.59 -4.74 -17.86
N GLY A 60 14.30 -5.85 -17.63
CA GLY A 60 15.76 -5.86 -17.51
C GLY A 60 16.29 -5.33 -16.18
N ASP A 61 15.41 -4.88 -15.29
CA ASP A 61 15.78 -4.32 -14.00
C ASP A 61 16.08 -5.42 -12.98
N LYS A 62 17.16 -5.22 -12.22
CA LYS A 62 17.48 -6.09 -11.08
C LYS A 62 16.87 -5.51 -9.82
N LEU A 63 15.73 -6.05 -9.44
CA LEU A 63 15.09 -5.66 -8.18
C LEU A 63 15.88 -6.18 -6.97
N SER A 64 16.10 -5.29 -6.01
CA SER A 64 16.64 -5.63 -4.69
C SER A 64 15.59 -6.39 -3.84
N LYS A 65 15.87 -6.60 -2.58
CA LYS A 65 14.88 -7.11 -1.63
C LYS A 65 13.73 -6.09 -1.48
N PHE A 66 12.49 -6.57 -1.46
CA PHE A 66 11.34 -5.71 -1.20
C PHE A 66 11.35 -5.25 0.25
N ALA A 67 10.94 -4.00 0.47
CA ALA A 67 10.73 -3.49 1.80
C ALA A 67 9.50 -4.17 2.42
N VAL A 68 9.61 -4.53 3.68
CA VAL A 68 8.47 -5.01 4.47
C VAL A 68 8.15 -3.91 5.48
N LEU A 69 6.94 -3.41 5.42
CA LEU A 69 6.43 -2.41 6.34
C LEU A 69 5.41 -3.06 7.26
N ASP A 70 5.47 -2.75 8.54
CA ASP A 70 4.39 -3.03 9.46
C ASP A 70 3.16 -2.17 9.08
N TRP A 71 1.96 -2.72 9.30
CA TRP A 71 0.73 -2.01 8.94
C TRP A 71 0.61 -0.67 9.69
N GLN A 72 0.96 -0.65 10.98
CA GLN A 72 0.89 0.56 11.79
C GLN A 72 1.88 1.62 11.28
N ASP A 73 3.11 1.21 10.96
CA ASP A 73 4.12 2.08 10.36
C ASP A 73 3.64 2.68 9.02
N ALA A 74 3.03 1.86 8.17
CA ALA A 74 2.50 2.32 6.89
C ALA A 74 1.38 3.35 7.09
N MET A 75 0.47 3.11 8.02
CA MET A 75 -0.62 4.04 8.34
C MET A 75 -0.10 5.33 8.99
N ASP A 76 0.86 5.23 9.90
CA ASP A 76 1.39 6.40 10.60
C ASP A 76 2.22 7.31 9.69
N ARG A 77 3.00 6.73 8.79
CA ARG A 77 3.89 7.48 7.90
C ARG A 77 3.23 7.92 6.61
N TYR A 78 2.31 7.13 6.06
CA TYR A 78 1.77 7.38 4.72
C TYR A 78 0.24 7.49 4.68
N GLY A 79 -0.46 7.12 5.75
CA GLY A 79 -1.92 7.13 5.79
C GLY A 79 -2.58 6.07 4.91
N CYS A 80 -1.81 5.11 4.41
CA CYS A 80 -2.34 4.00 3.60
C CYS A 80 -1.50 2.73 3.77
N ASP A 81 -2.14 1.58 3.54
CA ASP A 81 -1.55 0.24 3.66
C ASP A 81 -0.69 -0.18 2.45
N LYS A 82 -0.63 0.63 1.41
CA LYS A 82 0.14 0.37 0.18
C LYS A 82 0.80 1.65 -0.37
N PRO A 83 1.74 2.24 0.38
CA PRO A 83 2.37 3.48 -0.01
C PRO A 83 3.26 3.30 -1.26
N ASP A 84 3.30 4.32 -2.11
CA ASP A 84 4.28 4.38 -3.19
C ASP A 84 5.60 4.95 -2.66
N LEU A 85 6.53 4.06 -2.33
CA LEU A 85 7.83 4.44 -1.75
C LEU A 85 8.77 5.18 -2.72
N ARG A 86 8.39 5.34 -3.98
CA ARG A 86 9.12 6.17 -4.96
C ARG A 86 8.89 7.66 -4.69
N ILE A 87 7.80 7.97 -4.00
CA ILE A 87 7.39 9.33 -3.67
C ILE A 87 7.65 9.54 -2.17
N PRO A 88 8.62 10.36 -1.76
CA PRO A 88 8.99 10.54 -0.35
C PRO A 88 8.03 11.52 0.35
N LEU A 89 6.74 11.25 0.30
CA LEU A 89 5.70 12.04 0.97
C LEU A 89 5.27 11.34 2.25
N GLU A 90 5.92 11.66 3.35
CA GLU A 90 5.55 11.17 4.67
C GLU A 90 4.66 12.18 5.42
N LEU A 91 3.76 11.65 6.22
CA LEU A 91 2.91 12.43 7.11
C LEU A 91 3.75 12.90 8.32
N ILE A 92 3.61 14.16 8.67
CA ILE A 92 4.26 14.78 9.83
C ILE A 92 3.18 15.13 10.83
N GLU A 93 3.31 14.65 12.05
CA GLU A 93 2.37 15.00 13.12
C GLU A 93 2.58 16.46 13.56
N ILE A 94 1.50 17.23 13.53
CA ILE A 94 1.48 18.65 13.90
C ILE A 94 0.48 18.96 15.01
N SER A 95 -0.03 17.95 15.72
CA SER A 95 -1.03 18.09 16.78
C SER A 95 -0.60 19.12 17.83
N ASP A 96 0.67 19.12 18.25
CA ASP A 96 1.19 20.07 19.24
C ASP A 96 1.20 21.52 18.76
N LEU A 97 1.29 21.74 17.45
CA LEU A 97 1.29 23.09 16.88
C LEU A 97 -0.10 23.71 16.80
N VAL A 98 -1.13 22.86 16.65
CA VAL A 98 -2.50 23.30 16.35
C VAL A 98 -3.50 23.11 17.50
N LYS A 99 -3.08 22.52 18.61
CA LYS A 99 -3.96 22.22 19.75
C LYS A 99 -4.58 23.45 20.39
N ASP A 100 -3.90 24.59 20.37
CA ASP A 100 -4.34 25.83 21.01
C ASP A 100 -4.93 26.84 20.02
N GLU A 101 -5.11 26.41 18.75
CA GLU A 101 -5.71 27.23 17.71
C GLU A 101 -7.23 27.41 17.91
N GLU A 102 -7.79 28.53 17.46
CA GLU A 102 -9.22 28.81 17.53
C GLU A 102 -10.05 27.92 16.59
N PHE A 103 -9.42 27.39 15.53
CA PHE A 103 -10.09 26.59 14.51
C PHE A 103 -10.29 25.13 14.98
N LYS A 104 -11.51 24.86 15.43
CA LYS A 104 -11.89 23.60 16.07
C LYS A 104 -11.64 22.34 15.23
N VAL A 105 -11.63 22.45 13.91
CA VAL A 105 -11.36 21.30 13.02
C VAL A 105 -9.97 20.72 13.26
N PHE A 106 -9.01 21.54 13.69
CA PHE A 106 -7.67 21.11 14.05
C PHE A 106 -7.48 20.93 15.55
N SER A 107 -7.98 21.89 16.35
CA SER A 107 -7.72 21.88 17.80
C SER A 107 -8.48 20.77 18.55
N ASP A 108 -9.67 20.39 18.11
CA ASP A 108 -10.43 19.34 18.77
C ASP A 108 -9.76 17.97 18.59
N PRO A 109 -9.44 17.48 17.35
CA PRO A 109 -8.70 16.23 17.18
C PRO A 109 -7.31 16.25 17.83
N ALA A 110 -6.63 17.40 17.86
CA ALA A 110 -5.32 17.53 18.48
C ALA A 110 -5.33 17.32 20.00
N LYS A 111 -6.49 17.49 20.65
CA LYS A 111 -6.70 17.29 22.10
C LYS A 111 -7.23 15.91 22.45
N GLU A 112 -7.73 15.16 21.48
CA GLU A 112 -8.26 13.82 21.70
C GLU A 112 -7.15 12.78 21.81
N LYS A 113 -7.29 11.85 22.76
CA LYS A 113 -6.25 10.85 23.05
C LYS A 113 -5.97 9.87 21.89
N ASN A 114 -6.97 9.62 21.05
CA ASN A 114 -6.88 8.62 19.96
C ASN A 114 -6.93 9.27 18.59
N SER A 115 -6.75 10.56 18.50
CA SER A 115 -6.74 11.34 17.27
C SER A 115 -5.41 12.08 17.13
N LYS A 116 -5.03 12.37 15.92
CA LYS A 116 -3.86 13.19 15.61
C LYS A 116 -4.14 14.08 14.40
N VAL A 117 -3.48 15.22 14.35
CA VAL A 117 -3.47 16.07 13.17
C VAL A 117 -2.13 15.91 12.47
N VAL A 118 -2.19 15.59 11.19
CA VAL A 118 -1.00 15.36 10.38
C VAL A 118 -1.00 16.27 9.16
N ALA A 119 0.19 16.62 8.69
CA ALA A 119 0.40 17.36 7.46
C ALA A 119 1.36 16.60 6.55
N CYS A 120 1.25 16.85 5.25
CA CYS A 120 2.19 16.38 4.25
C CYS A 120 2.74 17.57 3.49
N LEU A 121 4.06 17.62 3.31
CA LEU A 121 4.72 18.65 2.51
C LEU A 121 4.73 18.24 1.05
N LEU A 122 3.84 18.81 0.27
CA LEU A 122 3.82 18.62 -1.18
C LEU A 122 4.57 19.79 -1.84
N TYR A 123 5.76 19.51 -2.36
CA TYR A 123 6.47 20.48 -3.20
C TYR A 123 6.03 20.29 -4.64
N THR A 124 5.22 21.23 -5.14
CA THR A 124 4.95 21.36 -6.57
C THR A 124 5.74 22.57 -7.08
N SER A 125 6.54 22.40 -8.11
CA SER A 125 7.34 23.47 -8.71
C SER A 125 6.51 24.61 -9.29
N ASP A 126 5.21 24.38 -9.50
CA ASP A 126 4.34 25.30 -10.25
C ASP A 126 3.20 25.92 -9.40
N ALA A 127 3.12 25.63 -8.11
CA ALA A 127 2.03 26.15 -7.26
C ALA A 127 2.27 27.58 -6.76
N ALA A 128 3.40 28.20 -7.07
CA ALA A 128 3.75 29.54 -6.61
C ALA A 128 3.60 30.65 -7.68
N ASP A 129 3.28 30.28 -8.92
CA ASP A 129 3.24 31.21 -10.07
C ASP A 129 1.83 31.39 -10.68
N GLU A 130 0.76 30.89 -10.03
CA GLU A 130 -0.64 31.19 -10.40
C GLU A 130 -1.37 32.04 -9.38
#